data_b3dc0c351fe3ba57dd51c603968980a4
#
_entry.id   b3dc0c351fe3ba57dd51c603968980a4
#
_cell.length_a   1.000
_cell.length_b   1.000
_cell.length_c   1.000
_cell.angle_alpha   90.00
_cell.angle_beta   90.00
_cell.angle_gamma   90.00
#
_symmetry.space_group_name_H-M   'P 1'
#
loop_
_entity.id
_entity.type
_entity.pdbx_description
1 polymer ?
#
loop_
_entity_poly.entity_id
_entity_poly.type
_entity_poly.pdbx_seq_one_letter_code
_entity_poly.pdbx_strand_id
1 'polypeptide(L)'
;VYKRQGYNTQRVRYIAFIIAGFFAGIAGGLGALNFEIVTAEVVGAGRSGAYLLFTFLGGATFFFGPIIGAILMVIAFVLLSELTKAWLLYLGLVFLFMVMYAPGGIASLIMMNLRVAKFGKLRQIWTSYLGLGLTAIVMLTGAGAMIEMVYHLQLNSALGDTVKFMGATLNAKGLDSWFGAGFVMLTGLGLFELARRQFIVDWGDIQTEIEKEIKRRETAV
;
A
#
# COMPACT_ATOMS: atom_id res chain seq x y z
N VAL A 1 -14.43 -25.21 2.57
CA VAL A 1 -14.79 -25.22 4.01
C VAL A 1 -16.30 -25.34 4.17
N TYR A 2 -17.10 -24.50 3.50
CA TYR A 2 -18.56 -24.48 3.64
C TYR A 2 -19.25 -25.78 3.20
N LYS A 3 -18.71 -26.47 2.15
CA LYS A 3 -19.26 -27.75 1.67
C LYS A 3 -19.19 -28.87 2.70
N ARG A 4 -18.21 -28.83 3.62
CA ARG A 4 -18.05 -29.83 4.69
C ARG A 4 -18.95 -29.57 5.91
N GLN A 5 -19.50 -28.35 6.04
CA GLN A 5 -20.35 -27.95 7.15
C GLN A 5 -21.87 -28.11 6.87
N GLY A 6 -22.25 -28.68 5.70
CA GLY A 6 -23.65 -28.90 5.33
C GLY A 6 -24.41 -27.64 4.88
N TYR A 7 -23.76 -26.48 4.77
CA TYR A 7 -24.39 -25.26 4.30
C TYR A 7 -24.50 -25.21 2.78
N ASN A 8 -25.62 -24.68 2.28
CA ASN A 8 -25.78 -24.37 0.85
C ASN A 8 -24.99 -23.10 0.50
N THR A 9 -23.88 -23.28 -0.22
CA THR A 9 -22.97 -22.20 -0.59
C THR A 9 -23.62 -21.11 -1.46
N GLN A 10 -24.61 -21.47 -2.27
CA GLN A 10 -25.35 -20.50 -3.09
C GLN A 10 -26.21 -19.58 -2.20
N ARG A 11 -26.90 -20.15 -1.21
CA ARG A 11 -27.73 -19.37 -0.28
C ARG A 11 -26.89 -18.41 0.55
N VAL A 12 -25.72 -18.83 1.04
CA VAL A 12 -24.79 -17.96 1.77
C VAL A 12 -24.30 -16.81 0.90
N ARG A 13 -23.91 -17.08 -0.35
CA ARG A 13 -23.51 -16.04 -1.30
C ARG A 13 -24.64 -15.07 -1.60
N TYR A 14 -25.86 -15.57 -1.81
CA TYR A 14 -27.03 -14.74 -2.07
C TYR A 14 -27.30 -13.77 -0.92
N ILE A 15 -27.28 -14.24 0.33
CA ILE A 15 -27.45 -13.38 1.51
C ILE A 15 -26.33 -12.34 1.60
N ALA A 16 -25.07 -12.73 1.34
CA ALA A 16 -23.95 -11.81 1.34
C ALA A 16 -24.12 -10.70 0.29
N PHE A 17 -24.63 -11.05 -0.92
CA PHE A 17 -24.94 -10.04 -1.95
C PHE A 17 -26.05 -9.09 -1.55
N ILE A 18 -27.11 -9.55 -0.89
CA ILE A 18 -28.19 -8.70 -0.38
C ILE A 18 -27.66 -7.68 0.62
N ILE A 19 -26.87 -8.17 1.60
CA ILE A 19 -26.27 -7.29 2.62
C ILE A 19 -25.28 -6.29 1.97
N ALA A 20 -24.44 -6.74 1.05
CA ALA A 20 -23.51 -5.86 0.31
C ALA A 20 -24.27 -4.80 -0.50
N GLY A 21 -25.35 -5.19 -1.18
CA GLY A 21 -26.20 -4.25 -1.93
C GLY A 21 -26.88 -3.21 -1.04
N PHE A 22 -27.32 -3.60 0.14
CA PHE A 22 -27.89 -2.68 1.13
C PHE A 22 -26.87 -1.60 1.57
N PHE A 23 -25.65 -2.01 1.94
CA PHE A 23 -24.61 -1.04 2.31
C PHE A 23 -24.14 -0.20 1.12
N ALA A 24 -24.08 -0.78 -0.09
CA ALA A 24 -23.77 -0.01 -1.30
C ALA A 24 -24.82 1.05 -1.59
N GLY A 25 -26.10 0.74 -1.36
CA GLY A 25 -27.20 1.72 -1.49
C GLY A 25 -27.06 2.88 -0.50
N ILE A 26 -26.74 2.61 0.77
CA ILE A 26 -26.46 3.64 1.77
C ILE A 26 -25.26 4.51 1.34
N ALA A 27 -24.16 3.87 0.92
CA ALA A 27 -22.97 4.59 0.47
C ALA A 27 -23.25 5.47 -0.76
N GLY A 28 -24.04 4.98 -1.72
CA GLY A 28 -24.48 5.74 -2.89
C GLY A 28 -25.37 6.92 -2.53
N GLY A 29 -26.31 6.74 -1.60
CA GLY A 29 -27.15 7.81 -1.07
C GLY A 29 -26.36 8.91 -0.37
N LEU A 30 -25.41 8.53 0.50
CA LEU A 30 -24.51 9.49 1.15
C LEU A 30 -23.62 10.22 0.14
N GLY A 31 -23.14 9.52 -0.89
CA GLY A 31 -22.39 10.12 -1.99
C GLY A 31 -23.23 11.16 -2.77
N ALA A 32 -24.47 10.83 -3.10
CA ALA A 32 -25.38 11.73 -3.78
C ALA A 32 -25.68 12.99 -2.94
N LEU A 33 -25.84 12.85 -1.63
CA LEU A 33 -26.04 14.00 -0.73
C LEU A 33 -24.79 14.88 -0.63
N ASN A 34 -23.59 14.27 -0.61
CA ASN A 34 -22.34 15.01 -0.46
C ASN A 34 -21.93 15.76 -1.73
N PHE A 35 -22.15 15.15 -2.91
CA PHE A 35 -21.75 15.74 -4.19
C PHE A 35 -22.89 16.46 -4.91
N GLU A 36 -24.13 16.39 -4.39
CA GLU A 36 -25.35 16.97 -4.97
C GLU A 36 -25.66 16.53 -6.42
N ILE A 37 -24.87 15.58 -6.94
CA ILE A 37 -25.01 15.06 -8.30
C ILE A 37 -24.70 13.55 -8.35
N VAL A 38 -25.43 12.85 -9.21
CA VAL A 38 -25.16 11.45 -9.52
C VAL A 38 -24.82 11.34 -11.01
N THR A 39 -23.59 10.92 -11.30
CA THR A 39 -23.12 10.72 -12.67
C THR A 39 -23.00 9.21 -13.00
N ALA A 40 -23.10 8.86 -14.28
CA ALA A 40 -22.90 7.48 -14.72
C ALA A 40 -21.48 6.94 -14.38
N GLU A 41 -20.52 7.82 -14.18
CA GLU A 41 -19.15 7.46 -13.78
C GLU A 41 -19.10 6.75 -12.42
N VAL A 42 -20.02 7.05 -11.50
CA VAL A 42 -20.09 6.44 -10.16
C VAL A 42 -20.33 4.93 -10.25
N VAL A 43 -21.06 4.45 -11.26
CA VAL A 43 -21.32 3.03 -11.53
C VAL A 43 -20.37 2.47 -12.57
N GLY A 44 -19.41 3.26 -13.03
CA GLY A 44 -18.41 2.86 -14.04
C GLY A 44 -17.39 1.84 -13.52
N ALA A 45 -16.83 1.06 -14.45
CA ALA A 45 -15.81 0.05 -14.15
C ALA A 45 -14.56 0.65 -13.49
N GLY A 46 -14.17 1.89 -13.86
CA GLY A 46 -13.02 2.59 -13.29
C GLY A 46 -13.16 2.85 -11.79
N ARG A 47 -14.29 3.41 -11.38
CA ARG A 47 -14.59 3.66 -9.94
C ARG A 47 -14.70 2.36 -9.17
N SER A 48 -15.43 1.38 -9.70
CA SER A 48 -15.57 0.06 -9.07
C SER A 48 -14.21 -0.64 -8.93
N GLY A 49 -13.35 -0.55 -9.94
CA GLY A 49 -11.99 -1.06 -9.89
C GLY A 49 -11.14 -0.38 -8.82
N ALA A 50 -11.25 0.95 -8.67
CA ALA A 50 -10.55 1.68 -7.62
C ALA A 50 -10.99 1.22 -6.22
N TYR A 51 -12.28 1.10 -5.95
CA TYR A 51 -12.78 0.60 -4.66
C TYR A 51 -12.27 -0.80 -4.35
N LEU A 52 -12.26 -1.69 -5.34
CA LEU A 52 -11.74 -3.03 -5.20
C LEU A 52 -10.24 -3.01 -4.89
N LEU A 53 -9.46 -2.21 -5.63
CA LEU A 53 -8.02 -2.05 -5.45
C LEU A 53 -7.69 -1.59 -4.01
N PHE A 54 -8.35 -0.54 -3.54
CA PHE A 54 -8.13 -0.03 -2.18
C PHE A 54 -8.60 -0.99 -1.10
N THR A 55 -9.67 -1.75 -1.34
CA THR A 55 -10.11 -2.81 -0.43
C THR A 55 -9.05 -3.90 -0.28
N PHE A 56 -8.42 -4.33 -1.37
CA PHE A 56 -7.31 -5.27 -1.33
C PHE A 56 -6.07 -4.67 -0.66
N LEU A 57 -5.75 -3.42 -0.97
CA LEU A 57 -4.62 -2.70 -0.37
C LEU A 57 -4.78 -2.58 1.14
N GLY A 58 -6.00 -2.27 1.61
CA GLY A 58 -6.35 -2.23 3.03
C GLY A 58 -6.31 -3.60 3.70
N GLY A 59 -6.67 -4.67 2.97
CA GLY A 59 -6.66 -6.05 3.43
C GLY A 59 -8.03 -6.70 3.44
N ALA A 60 -8.44 -7.28 2.32
CA ALA A 60 -9.76 -7.87 2.12
C ALA A 60 -10.10 -9.04 3.07
N THR A 61 -9.09 -9.66 3.69
CA THR A 61 -9.28 -10.78 4.63
C THR A 61 -9.66 -10.35 6.05
N PHE A 62 -9.46 -9.07 6.37
CA PHE A 62 -9.74 -8.53 7.71
C PHE A 62 -10.97 -7.61 7.67
N PHE A 63 -11.80 -7.71 8.70
CA PHE A 63 -13.02 -6.91 8.82
C PHE A 63 -12.77 -5.39 8.74
N PHE A 64 -11.69 -4.91 9.35
CA PHE A 64 -11.29 -3.50 9.34
C PHE A 64 -10.43 -3.11 8.11
N GLY A 65 -10.04 -4.06 7.28
CA GLY A 65 -9.24 -3.83 6.08
C GLY A 65 -9.87 -2.83 5.09
N PRO A 66 -11.14 -2.97 4.71
CA PRO A 66 -11.83 -2.01 3.84
C PRO A 66 -11.90 -0.59 4.41
N ILE A 67 -11.95 -0.44 5.75
CA ILE A 67 -11.92 0.87 6.41
C ILE A 67 -10.56 1.54 6.19
N ILE A 68 -9.48 0.80 6.41
CA ILE A 68 -8.11 1.27 6.10
C ILE A 68 -7.99 1.60 4.62
N GLY A 69 -8.51 0.74 3.75
CA GLY A 69 -8.55 0.95 2.31
C GLY A 69 -9.26 2.25 1.91
N ALA A 70 -10.41 2.55 2.52
CA ALA A 70 -11.14 3.79 2.27
C ALA A 70 -10.34 5.04 2.69
N ILE A 71 -9.67 5.01 3.84
CA ILE A 71 -8.79 6.10 4.30
C ILE A 71 -7.64 6.30 3.30
N LEU A 72 -6.99 5.22 2.89
CA LEU A 72 -5.91 5.28 1.88
C LEU A 72 -6.40 5.80 0.54
N MET A 73 -7.62 5.45 0.13
CA MET A 73 -8.22 5.96 -1.10
C MET A 73 -8.35 7.47 -1.05
N VAL A 74 -8.90 8.03 0.03
CA VAL A 74 -9.04 9.48 0.18
C VAL A 74 -7.67 10.17 0.15
N ILE A 75 -6.69 9.63 0.88
CA ILE A 75 -5.31 10.15 0.87
C ILE A 75 -4.71 10.11 -0.54
N ALA A 76 -4.87 9.01 -1.26
CA ALA A 76 -4.31 8.87 -2.60
C ALA A 76 -4.98 9.80 -3.62
N PHE A 77 -6.31 9.90 -3.60
CA PHE A 77 -7.04 10.75 -4.54
C PHE A 77 -6.87 12.25 -4.25
N VAL A 78 -6.68 12.66 -3.00
CA VAL A 78 -6.52 14.06 -2.63
C VAL A 78 -5.04 14.45 -2.59
N LEU A 79 -4.26 13.85 -1.67
CA LEU A 79 -2.86 14.29 -1.46
C LEU A 79 -1.92 13.86 -2.59
N LEU A 80 -2.01 12.60 -3.05
CA LEU A 80 -1.09 12.11 -4.06
C LEU A 80 -1.35 12.75 -5.43
N SER A 81 -2.63 13.03 -5.75
CA SER A 81 -2.99 13.71 -7.01
C SER A 81 -2.53 15.17 -7.06
N GLU A 82 -2.42 15.84 -5.91
CA GLU A 82 -1.87 17.20 -5.83
C GLU A 82 -0.33 17.21 -5.90
N LEU A 83 0.32 16.19 -5.35
CA LEU A 83 1.79 16.10 -5.31
C LEU A 83 2.39 15.77 -6.67
N THR A 84 1.75 14.89 -7.44
CA THR A 84 2.29 14.43 -8.73
C THR A 84 1.18 14.12 -9.73
N LYS A 85 1.41 14.48 -10.98
CA LYS A 85 0.51 14.11 -12.09
C LYS A 85 0.57 12.62 -12.42
N ALA A 86 1.64 11.93 -12.04
CA ALA A 86 1.85 10.50 -12.23
C ALA A 86 1.24 9.64 -11.10
N TRP A 87 0.37 10.20 -10.26
CA TRP A 87 -0.17 9.53 -9.07
C TRP A 87 -0.80 8.14 -9.34
N LEU A 88 -1.46 7.96 -10.48
CA LEU A 88 -2.04 6.67 -10.88
C LEU A 88 -0.97 5.60 -11.09
N LEU A 89 0.18 5.97 -11.66
CA LEU A 89 1.32 5.08 -11.85
C LEU A 89 1.90 4.65 -10.51
N TYR A 90 2.10 5.60 -9.59
CA TYR A 90 2.56 5.29 -8.23
C TYR A 90 1.58 4.37 -7.50
N LEU A 91 0.29 4.63 -7.61
CA LEU A 91 -0.75 3.79 -7.02
C LEU A 91 -0.71 2.36 -7.58
N GLY A 92 -0.57 2.22 -8.89
CA GLY A 92 -0.42 0.91 -9.54
C GLY A 92 0.82 0.15 -9.09
N LEU A 93 1.96 0.84 -8.95
CA LEU A 93 3.20 0.24 -8.43
C LEU A 93 3.06 -0.21 -6.97
N VAL A 94 2.48 0.63 -6.10
CA VAL A 94 2.21 0.27 -4.70
C VAL A 94 1.30 -0.95 -4.62
N PHE A 95 0.24 -1.00 -5.43
CA PHE A 95 -0.66 -2.14 -5.48
C PHE A 95 0.06 -3.42 -5.92
N LEU A 96 0.85 -3.35 -7.00
CA LEU A 96 1.63 -4.49 -7.50
C LEU A 96 2.59 -5.01 -6.44
N PHE A 97 3.30 -4.10 -5.75
CA PHE A 97 4.21 -4.43 -4.68
C PHE A 97 3.47 -5.10 -3.50
N MET A 98 2.31 -4.56 -3.10
CA MET A 98 1.51 -5.12 -2.01
C MET A 98 0.99 -6.51 -2.34
N VAL A 99 0.50 -6.75 -3.56
CA VAL A 99 0.02 -8.08 -3.96
C VAL A 99 1.14 -9.12 -3.96
N MET A 100 2.36 -8.71 -4.36
CA MET A 100 3.52 -9.64 -4.39
C MET A 100 4.09 -9.94 -3.01
N TYR A 101 4.19 -8.93 -2.13
CA TYR A 101 4.92 -9.06 -0.86
C TYR A 101 4.03 -9.08 0.38
N ALA A 102 2.82 -8.52 0.31
CA ALA A 102 1.89 -8.45 1.43
C ALA A 102 0.44 -8.75 0.98
N PRO A 103 0.13 -9.98 0.55
CA PRO A 103 -1.19 -10.33 -0.01
C PRO A 103 -2.34 -10.15 0.99
N GLY A 104 -2.06 -10.07 2.28
CA GLY A 104 -3.04 -9.73 3.31
C GLY A 104 -3.31 -8.25 3.48
N GLY A 105 -2.66 -7.38 2.68
CA GLY A 105 -2.81 -5.93 2.76
C GLY A 105 -2.18 -5.30 4.01
N ILE A 106 -2.40 -3.99 4.19
CA ILE A 106 -1.90 -3.22 5.33
C ILE A 106 -2.45 -3.75 6.66
N ALA A 107 -3.70 -4.22 6.68
CA ALA A 107 -4.29 -4.83 7.86
C ALA A 107 -3.49 -6.04 8.37
N SER A 108 -2.97 -6.88 7.48
CA SER A 108 -2.11 -8.00 7.84
C SER A 108 -0.80 -7.54 8.49
N LEU A 109 -0.18 -6.50 7.92
CA LEU A 109 1.04 -5.92 8.48
C LEU A 109 0.80 -5.35 9.88
N ILE A 110 -0.33 -4.66 10.09
CA ILE A 110 -0.72 -4.14 11.41
C ILE A 110 -0.92 -5.28 12.40
N MET A 111 -1.64 -6.35 12.02
CA MET A 111 -1.89 -7.48 12.92
C MET A 111 -0.61 -8.23 13.30
N MET A 112 0.32 -8.41 12.34
CA MET A 112 1.65 -8.96 12.62
C MET A 112 2.41 -8.13 13.65
N ASN A 113 2.44 -6.81 13.48
CA ASN A 113 3.12 -5.90 14.40
C ASN A 113 2.44 -5.85 15.77
N LEU A 114 1.10 -5.87 15.83
CA LEU A 114 0.37 -5.94 17.09
C LEU A 114 0.67 -7.23 17.88
N ARG A 115 0.87 -8.36 17.17
CA ARG A 115 1.29 -9.61 17.81
C ARG A 115 2.67 -9.44 18.48
N VAL A 116 3.64 -8.86 17.78
CA VAL A 116 4.99 -8.59 18.32
C VAL A 116 4.92 -7.60 19.49
N ALA A 117 4.05 -6.57 19.39
CA ALA A 117 3.82 -5.60 20.45
C ALA A 117 3.25 -6.22 21.72
N LYS A 118 2.32 -7.18 21.63
CA LYS A 118 1.76 -7.91 22.78
C LYS A 118 2.82 -8.65 23.60
N PHE A 119 3.89 -9.10 22.97
CA PHE A 119 5.02 -9.75 23.61
C PHE A 119 6.12 -8.78 24.05
N GLY A 120 5.90 -7.45 23.89
CA GLY A 120 6.83 -6.41 24.33
C GLY A 120 8.12 -6.30 23.51
N LYS A 121 8.23 -7.00 22.37
CA LYS A 121 9.45 -7.12 21.58
C LYS A 121 9.55 -6.08 20.45
N LEU A 122 8.60 -5.17 20.34
CA LEU A 122 8.58 -4.14 19.29
C LEU A 122 9.81 -3.22 19.36
N ARG A 123 10.33 -2.96 20.58
CA ARG A 123 11.50 -2.10 20.80
C ARG A 123 12.78 -2.69 20.19
N GLN A 124 12.90 -4.00 20.13
CA GLN A 124 14.08 -4.68 19.56
C GLN A 124 14.15 -4.53 18.04
N ILE A 125 12.99 -4.48 17.36
CA ILE A 125 12.88 -4.34 15.90
C ILE A 125 12.89 -2.88 15.43
N TRP A 126 12.73 -1.91 16.34
CA TRP A 126 12.59 -0.51 15.96
C TRP A 126 13.77 0.02 15.12
N THR A 127 14.98 -0.36 15.46
CA THR A 127 16.20 0.02 14.73
C THR A 127 16.22 -0.54 13.32
N SER A 128 15.79 -1.81 13.13
CA SER A 128 15.72 -2.47 11.84
C SER A 128 14.60 -1.88 10.97
N TYR A 129 13.47 -1.47 11.55
CA TYR A 129 12.43 -0.71 10.84
C TYR A 129 12.90 0.67 10.40
N LEU A 130 13.63 1.40 11.26
CA LEU A 130 14.19 2.70 10.89
C LEU A 130 15.22 2.57 9.76
N GLY A 131 16.12 1.59 9.84
CA GLY A 131 17.10 1.32 8.78
C GLY A 131 16.41 1.00 7.45
N LEU A 132 15.42 0.10 7.46
CA LEU A 132 14.66 -0.28 6.28
C LEU A 132 13.84 0.89 5.73
N GLY A 133 13.22 1.69 6.58
CA GLY A 133 12.45 2.87 6.19
C GLY A 133 13.32 3.96 5.55
N LEU A 134 14.46 4.29 6.15
CA LEU A 134 15.37 5.31 5.60
C LEU A 134 15.95 4.89 4.25
N THR A 135 16.40 3.65 4.12
CA THR A 135 16.94 3.13 2.85
C THR A 135 15.87 3.02 1.77
N ALA A 136 14.63 2.66 2.14
CA ALA A 136 13.49 2.68 1.23
C ALA A 136 13.17 4.10 0.73
N ILE A 137 13.21 5.12 1.59
CA ILE A 137 13.00 6.52 1.21
C ILE A 137 14.06 6.95 0.18
N VAL A 138 15.34 6.64 0.42
CA VAL A 138 16.42 6.98 -0.53
C VAL A 138 16.20 6.31 -1.87
N MET A 139 15.84 5.03 -1.89
CA MET A 139 15.54 4.29 -3.12
C MET A 139 14.34 4.91 -3.86
N LEU A 140 13.25 5.19 -3.13
CA LEU A 140 12.02 5.73 -3.70
C LEU A 140 12.19 7.16 -4.22
N THR A 141 13.03 8.00 -3.61
CA THR A 141 13.32 9.34 -4.12
C THR A 141 14.05 9.28 -5.44
N GLY A 142 15.05 8.41 -5.60
CA GLY A 142 15.74 8.21 -6.87
C GLY A 142 14.81 7.65 -7.96
N ALA A 143 14.03 6.63 -7.63
CA ALA A 143 13.04 6.06 -8.55
C ALA A 143 11.96 7.08 -8.95
N GLY A 144 11.45 7.84 -7.98
CA GLY A 144 10.46 8.89 -8.21
C GLY A 144 10.97 9.99 -9.13
N ALA A 145 12.22 10.45 -8.94
CA ALA A 145 12.84 11.42 -9.84
C ALA A 145 12.91 10.91 -11.29
N MET A 146 13.28 9.64 -11.48
CA MET A 146 13.30 9.03 -12.82
C MET A 146 11.90 8.93 -13.43
N ILE A 147 10.91 8.49 -12.66
CA ILE A 147 9.51 8.37 -13.11
C ILE A 147 8.96 9.74 -13.53
N GLU A 148 9.20 10.80 -12.73
CA GLU A 148 8.75 12.15 -13.05
C GLU A 148 9.42 12.70 -14.31
N MET A 149 10.72 12.43 -14.50
CA MET A 149 11.42 12.82 -15.74
C MET A 149 10.85 12.10 -16.97
N VAL A 150 10.59 10.78 -16.89
CA VAL A 150 9.95 10.00 -17.97
C VAL A 150 8.55 10.56 -18.27
N TYR A 151 7.75 10.75 -17.24
CA TYR A 151 6.39 11.26 -17.38
C TYR A 151 6.36 12.65 -18.02
N HIS A 152 7.28 13.51 -17.60
CA HIS A 152 7.41 14.87 -18.18
C HIS A 152 7.79 14.84 -19.65
N LEU A 153 8.76 13.99 -20.03
CA LEU A 153 9.17 13.86 -21.44
C LEU A 153 8.05 13.33 -22.33
N GLN A 154 7.21 12.43 -21.82
CA GLN A 154 6.16 11.82 -22.62
C GLN A 154 4.89 12.67 -22.73
N LEU A 155 4.49 13.32 -21.64
CA LEU A 155 3.19 14.00 -21.57
C LEU A 155 3.28 15.53 -21.44
N ASN A 156 4.38 16.06 -20.94
CA ASN A 156 4.51 17.48 -20.62
C ASN A 156 5.71 18.16 -21.30
N SER A 157 6.28 17.58 -22.32
CA SER A 157 7.45 18.14 -23.04
C SER A 157 7.24 19.54 -23.61
N ALA A 158 5.99 19.93 -23.85
CA ALA A 158 5.62 21.28 -24.31
C ALA A 158 5.74 22.36 -23.21
N LEU A 159 5.82 21.97 -21.92
CA LEU A 159 5.89 22.89 -20.78
C LEU A 159 7.31 23.30 -20.40
N GLY A 160 8.32 22.89 -21.17
CA GLY A 160 9.75 23.16 -20.92
C GLY A 160 10.54 21.90 -20.60
N ASP A 161 11.84 22.06 -20.38
CA ASP A 161 12.75 20.92 -20.17
C ASP A 161 13.03 20.62 -18.70
N THR A 162 12.46 21.41 -17.77
CA THR A 162 12.71 21.31 -16.33
C THR A 162 11.50 20.80 -15.56
N VAL A 163 11.73 19.86 -14.66
CA VAL A 163 10.75 19.28 -13.74
C VAL A 163 11.08 19.69 -12.31
N LYS A 164 10.10 20.14 -11.55
CA LYS A 164 10.26 20.38 -10.12
C LYS A 164 9.88 19.09 -9.36
N PHE A 165 10.86 18.49 -8.68
CA PHE A 165 10.66 17.32 -7.87
C PHE A 165 11.22 17.58 -6.46
N MET A 166 10.39 17.49 -5.43
CA MET A 166 10.74 17.71 -4.02
C MET A 166 11.57 18.99 -3.74
N GLY A 167 11.30 20.06 -4.49
CA GLY A 167 12.02 21.34 -4.36
C GLY A 167 13.30 21.46 -5.19
N ALA A 168 13.77 20.39 -5.81
CA ALA A 168 14.88 20.42 -6.77
C ALA A 168 14.35 20.57 -8.20
N THR A 169 15.05 21.37 -9.04
CA THR A 169 14.76 21.48 -10.46
C THR A 169 15.64 20.49 -11.22
N LEU A 170 15.02 19.49 -11.82
CA LEU A 170 15.68 18.48 -12.64
C LEU A 170 15.50 18.81 -14.11
N ASN A 171 16.56 18.69 -14.88
CA ASN A 171 16.49 18.85 -16.34
C ASN A 171 16.19 17.49 -16.98
N ALA A 172 14.96 17.31 -17.49
CA ALA A 172 14.52 16.05 -18.06
C ALA A 172 15.30 15.63 -19.33
N LYS A 173 15.88 16.58 -20.05
CA LYS A 173 16.76 16.32 -21.24
C LYS A 173 18.22 16.22 -20.86
N GLY A 174 18.65 16.68 -19.69
CA GLY A 174 20.02 16.67 -19.24
C GLY A 174 20.47 15.31 -18.74
N LEU A 175 21.52 14.72 -19.31
CA LEU A 175 22.10 13.46 -18.86
C LEU A 175 22.51 13.48 -17.39
N ASP A 176 22.97 14.64 -16.88
CA ASP A 176 23.40 14.81 -15.49
C ASP A 176 22.29 14.48 -14.49
N SER A 177 21.04 14.92 -14.76
CA SER A 177 19.88 14.63 -13.90
C SER A 177 19.54 13.13 -13.90
N TRP A 178 19.67 12.46 -15.05
CA TRP A 178 19.44 11.03 -15.17
C TRP A 178 20.48 10.20 -14.42
N PHE A 179 21.77 10.54 -14.59
CA PHE A 179 22.84 9.87 -13.85
C PHE A 179 22.72 10.11 -12.36
N GLY A 180 22.38 11.33 -11.92
CA GLY A 180 22.16 11.66 -10.53
C GLY A 180 21.00 10.86 -9.91
N ALA A 181 19.84 10.85 -10.56
CA ALA A 181 18.67 10.09 -10.10
C ALA A 181 18.92 8.57 -10.11
N GLY A 182 19.57 8.05 -11.16
CA GLY A 182 19.97 6.66 -11.28
C GLY A 182 20.97 6.24 -10.20
N PHE A 183 21.94 7.08 -9.89
CA PHE A 183 22.91 6.83 -8.82
C PHE A 183 22.24 6.76 -7.44
N VAL A 184 21.34 7.72 -7.14
CA VAL A 184 20.57 7.72 -5.88
C VAL A 184 19.68 6.46 -5.79
N MET A 185 19.03 6.07 -6.88
CA MET A 185 18.20 4.86 -6.91
C MET A 185 19.04 3.60 -6.68
N LEU A 186 20.18 3.44 -7.36
CA LEU A 186 21.04 2.25 -7.24
C LEU A 186 21.69 2.15 -5.86
N THR A 187 22.19 3.25 -5.32
CA THR A 187 22.73 3.29 -3.95
C THR A 187 21.65 2.98 -2.91
N GLY A 188 20.45 3.59 -3.08
CA GLY A 188 19.30 3.30 -2.23
C GLY A 188 18.88 1.83 -2.30
N LEU A 189 18.89 1.21 -3.49
CA LEU A 189 18.56 -0.20 -3.69
C LEU A 189 19.58 -1.12 -3.02
N GLY A 190 20.87 -0.82 -3.13
CA GLY A 190 21.94 -1.57 -2.46
C GLY A 190 21.81 -1.50 -0.93
N LEU A 191 21.60 -0.30 -0.39
CA LEU A 191 21.39 -0.10 1.05
C LEU A 191 20.10 -0.76 1.54
N PHE A 192 19.02 -0.69 0.76
CA PHE A 192 17.74 -1.33 1.09
C PHE A 192 17.88 -2.86 1.14
N GLU A 193 18.59 -3.46 0.19
CA GLU A 193 18.82 -4.92 0.20
C GLU A 193 19.63 -5.36 1.42
N LEU A 194 20.64 -4.59 1.85
CA LEU A 194 21.38 -4.86 3.08
C LEU A 194 20.49 -4.75 4.32
N ALA A 195 19.71 -3.66 4.42
CA ALA A 195 18.77 -3.47 5.52
C ALA A 195 17.67 -4.54 5.54
N ARG A 196 17.17 -4.98 4.38
CA ARG A 196 16.19 -6.05 4.24
C ARG A 196 16.72 -7.38 4.75
N ARG A 197 17.95 -7.73 4.41
CA ARG A 197 18.60 -8.97 4.89
C ARG A 197 18.73 -8.98 6.41
N GLN A 198 19.15 -7.88 6.99
CA GLN A 198 19.24 -7.74 8.43
C GLN A 198 17.87 -7.81 9.10
N PHE A 199 16.88 -7.12 8.53
CA PHE A 199 15.50 -7.17 9.03
C PHE A 199 14.90 -8.58 9.03
N ILE A 200 15.16 -9.39 7.99
CA ILE A 200 14.67 -10.77 7.91
C ILE A 200 15.26 -11.64 9.03
N VAL A 201 16.53 -11.46 9.37
CA VAL A 201 17.17 -12.19 10.46
C VAL A 201 16.57 -11.77 11.80
N ASP A 202 16.55 -10.48 12.10
CA ASP A 202 15.98 -9.94 13.35
C ASP A 202 14.51 -10.34 13.53
N TRP A 203 13.74 -10.33 12.45
CA TRP A 203 12.35 -10.77 12.44
C TRP A 203 12.21 -12.26 12.73
N GLY A 204 13.06 -13.11 12.11
CA GLY A 204 13.09 -14.54 12.34
C GLY A 204 13.40 -14.89 13.79
N ASP A 205 14.38 -14.24 14.39
CA ASP A 205 14.76 -14.45 15.77
C ASP A 205 13.62 -14.12 16.75
N ILE A 206 12.93 -13.02 16.52
CA ILE A 206 11.79 -12.62 17.35
C ILE A 206 10.61 -13.58 17.19
N GLN A 207 10.33 -14.07 15.99
CA GLN A 207 9.26 -15.06 15.80
C GLN A 207 9.57 -16.36 16.55
N THR A 208 10.82 -16.83 16.51
CA THR A 208 11.24 -18.04 17.25
C THR A 208 11.16 -17.86 18.76
N GLU A 209 11.48 -16.67 19.28
CA GLU A 209 11.32 -16.35 20.70
C GLU A 209 9.84 -16.29 21.14
N ILE A 210 8.98 -15.70 20.32
CA ILE A 210 7.53 -15.65 20.58
C ILE A 210 6.96 -17.07 20.61
N GLU A 211 7.35 -17.95 19.68
CA GLU A 211 6.89 -19.34 19.67
C GLU A 211 7.36 -20.13 20.90
N LYS A 212 8.60 -19.91 21.34
CA LYS A 212 9.12 -20.52 22.58
C LYS A 212 8.33 -20.05 23.80
N GLU A 213 7.97 -18.78 23.84
CA GLU A 213 7.18 -18.23 24.95
C GLU A 213 5.73 -18.76 24.97
N ILE A 214 5.11 -18.92 23.80
CA ILE A 214 3.79 -19.54 23.67
C ILE A 214 3.83 -20.98 24.17
N LYS A 215 4.80 -21.80 23.71
CA LYS A 215 4.96 -23.19 24.16
C LYS A 215 5.17 -23.29 25.67
N ARG A 216 5.95 -22.40 26.26
CA ARG A 216 6.15 -22.37 27.72
C ARG A 216 4.86 -22.10 28.47
N ARG A 217 4.00 -21.20 27.96
CA ARG A 217 2.69 -20.91 28.57
C ARG A 217 1.71 -22.07 28.42
N GLU A 218 1.74 -22.78 27.29
CA GLU A 218 0.92 -23.98 27.07
C GLU A 218 1.32 -25.16 27.94
N THR A 219 2.63 -25.34 28.23
CA THR A 219 3.12 -26.41 29.11
C THR A 219 3.00 -26.10 30.60
N ALA A 220 2.67 -24.85 30.96
CA ALA A 220 2.48 -24.43 32.35
C ALA A 220 1.00 -24.47 32.81
N VAL A 221 0.08 -24.83 31.92
CA VAL A 221 -1.37 -25.04 32.16
C VAL A 221 -1.64 -26.54 32.16
#